data_ce018f52f2a74c950394c8754b823adc
#
_entry.id   ce018f52f2a74c950394c8754b823adc
#
_cell.length_a   1.000
_cell.length_b   1.000
_cell.length_c   1.000
_cell.angle_alpha   90.00
_cell.angle_beta   90.00
_cell.angle_gamma   90.00
#
_symmetry.space_group_name_H-M   'P 1'
#
loop_
_entity.id
_entity.type
_entity.pdbx_description
1 polymer ?
#
loop_
_entity_poly.entity_id
_entity_poly.type
_entity_poly.pdbx_seq_one_letter_code
_entity_poly.pdbx_strand_id
1 'polypeptide(L)'
;RTDGVQVLGPDAGEQACGEVGAGRMLEPAVLVEELLDFFTPKALQGKRILMTAGPTYEAIDPVRGITNLSSGKMGYALAQACRQAGALVTLVSGPTALPRPHGVRFLPVQSAQQMLDTVLAELDMAASTISIDCFIGVAAVADWRPLQVASQKIKKERILAHDNTIRTGADSTSQTGPEPGRASGLSHADAAPAGADHPSHTDTAPAGTGHPSHTDTSPAGTLTLALTQNPDILASVARRPDAPYCVGFAAESEDLVHHATEKRVRKGIPLLVGNLGPATFGQDDNTLVLVDEHGTRTLPAGSKTALARWLAQELGRRLPA
;
A
#
# COMPACT_ATOMS: atom_id res chain seq x y z
N ARG A 1 -23.13 5.30 -37.64
CA ARG A 1 -22.17 6.23 -36.95
C ARG A 1 -22.24 7.63 -37.57
N THR A 2 -22.43 7.76 -38.87
CA THR A 2 -22.60 9.05 -39.55
C THR A 2 -23.85 9.79 -39.15
N ASP A 3 -24.88 9.07 -38.67
CA ASP A 3 -26.20 9.61 -38.30
C ASP A 3 -26.32 9.91 -36.80
N GLY A 4 -25.19 10.03 -36.09
CA GLY A 4 -25.16 10.32 -34.66
C GLY A 4 -25.54 9.11 -33.76
N VAL A 5 -25.71 7.92 -34.34
CA VAL A 5 -26.00 6.70 -33.58
C VAL A 5 -24.74 6.16 -32.91
N GLN A 6 -24.81 6.03 -31.59
CA GLN A 6 -23.78 5.34 -30.81
C GLN A 6 -23.97 3.83 -30.88
N VAL A 7 -22.96 3.12 -31.35
CA VAL A 7 -22.94 1.65 -31.41
C VAL A 7 -22.11 1.11 -30.27
N LEU A 8 -22.72 0.29 -29.41
CA LEU A 8 -22.07 -0.38 -28.30
C LEU A 8 -21.71 -1.82 -28.68
N GLY A 9 -20.48 -2.21 -28.54
CA GLY A 9 -19.97 -3.52 -28.93
C GLY A 9 -19.58 -3.61 -30.42
N PRO A 10 -19.50 -4.82 -30.99
CA PRO A 10 -19.78 -6.13 -30.36
C PRO A 10 -18.68 -6.58 -29.40
N ASP A 11 -19.01 -7.56 -28.53
CA ASP A 11 -18.04 -8.32 -27.76
C ASP A 11 -17.49 -9.49 -28.60
N ALA A 12 -16.39 -10.07 -28.16
CA ALA A 12 -15.79 -11.25 -28.77
C ALA A 12 -16.01 -12.48 -27.88
N GLY A 13 -16.31 -13.60 -28.50
CA GLY A 13 -16.54 -14.87 -27.80
C GLY A 13 -17.12 -15.94 -28.73
N GLU A 14 -17.52 -17.05 -28.12
CA GLU A 14 -18.22 -18.12 -28.83
C GLU A 14 -19.64 -17.65 -29.24
N GLN A 15 -19.96 -17.82 -30.51
CA GLN A 15 -21.24 -17.46 -31.09
C GLN A 15 -22.14 -18.68 -31.20
N ALA A 16 -23.43 -18.47 -31.44
CA ALA A 16 -24.41 -19.55 -31.57
C ALA A 16 -24.10 -20.56 -32.67
N CYS A 17 -23.30 -20.17 -33.66
CA CYS A 17 -22.83 -21.05 -34.74
C CYS A 17 -21.58 -21.87 -34.38
N GLY A 18 -21.04 -21.73 -33.16
CA GLY A 18 -19.80 -22.40 -32.71
C GLY A 18 -18.49 -21.73 -33.15
N GLU A 19 -18.55 -20.61 -33.88
CA GLU A 19 -17.38 -19.80 -34.21
C GLU A 19 -17.00 -18.90 -33.05
N VAL A 20 -15.69 -18.61 -32.93
CA VAL A 20 -15.15 -17.67 -31.93
C VAL A 20 -14.69 -16.40 -32.65
N GLY A 21 -15.32 -15.26 -32.29
CA GLY A 21 -15.01 -13.98 -32.93
C GLY A 21 -15.82 -12.81 -32.39
N ALA A 22 -15.66 -11.65 -33.03
CA ALA A 22 -16.47 -10.47 -32.75
C ALA A 22 -17.88 -10.63 -33.31
N GLY A 23 -18.91 -10.38 -32.52
CA GLY A 23 -20.33 -10.52 -32.95
C GLY A 23 -21.28 -10.80 -31.80
N ARG A 24 -20.73 -11.07 -30.60
CA ARG A 24 -21.53 -11.30 -29.39
C ARG A 24 -22.05 -9.97 -28.83
N MET A 25 -23.28 -9.98 -28.30
CA MET A 25 -23.83 -8.85 -27.56
C MET A 25 -23.05 -8.67 -26.27
N LEU A 26 -22.80 -7.42 -25.90
CA LEU A 26 -22.20 -7.08 -24.60
C LEU A 26 -23.05 -7.63 -23.45
N GLU A 27 -22.41 -8.06 -22.39
CA GLU A 27 -23.08 -8.45 -21.16
C GLU A 27 -23.91 -7.28 -20.59
N PRO A 28 -25.09 -7.54 -19.98
CA PRO A 28 -25.97 -6.47 -19.49
C PRO A 28 -25.29 -5.47 -18.56
N ALA A 29 -24.39 -5.94 -17.68
CA ALA A 29 -23.65 -5.07 -16.80
C ALA A 29 -22.74 -4.08 -17.56
N VAL A 30 -22.09 -4.53 -18.63
CA VAL A 30 -21.24 -3.70 -19.50
C VAL A 30 -22.08 -2.70 -20.28
N LEU A 31 -23.27 -3.11 -20.78
CA LEU A 31 -24.20 -2.21 -21.45
C LEU A 31 -24.65 -1.06 -20.53
N VAL A 32 -24.98 -1.38 -19.26
CA VAL A 32 -25.33 -0.35 -18.27
C VAL A 32 -24.17 0.63 -18.06
N GLU A 33 -22.95 0.14 -17.93
CA GLU A 33 -21.76 0.99 -17.76
C GLU A 33 -21.53 1.90 -18.99
N GLU A 34 -21.66 1.37 -20.19
CA GLU A 34 -21.54 2.14 -21.43
C GLU A 34 -22.64 3.21 -21.58
N LEU A 35 -23.89 2.90 -21.18
CA LEU A 35 -24.98 3.87 -21.16
C LEU A 35 -24.72 4.97 -20.12
N LEU A 36 -24.28 4.61 -18.92
CA LEU A 36 -23.88 5.58 -17.89
C LEU A 36 -22.74 6.47 -18.39
N ASP A 37 -21.77 5.89 -19.08
CA ASP A 37 -20.68 6.64 -19.71
C ASP A 37 -21.21 7.65 -20.72
N PHE A 38 -22.08 7.21 -21.61
CA PHE A 38 -22.65 8.06 -22.67
C PHE A 38 -23.42 9.27 -22.12
N PHE A 39 -24.25 9.07 -21.07
CA PHE A 39 -25.07 10.13 -20.49
C PHE A 39 -24.37 10.96 -19.41
N THR A 40 -23.17 10.55 -18.95
CA THR A 40 -22.44 11.32 -17.93
C THR A 40 -21.75 12.53 -18.56
N PRO A 41 -21.90 13.76 -18.00
CA PRO A 41 -21.17 14.93 -18.44
C PRO A 41 -19.66 14.71 -18.40
N LYS A 42 -18.95 15.06 -19.47
CA LYS A 42 -17.53 14.78 -19.66
C LYS A 42 -16.64 15.83 -18.97
N ALA A 43 -16.86 16.11 -17.69
CA ALA A 43 -16.13 17.11 -16.91
C ALA A 43 -14.62 16.84 -16.80
N LEU A 44 -14.18 15.62 -17.05
CA LEU A 44 -12.77 15.17 -17.01
C LEU A 44 -12.28 14.73 -18.39
N GLN A 45 -12.89 15.22 -19.48
CA GLN A 45 -12.54 14.82 -20.83
C GLN A 45 -11.05 14.98 -21.09
N GLY A 46 -10.38 13.89 -21.47
CA GLY A 46 -8.96 13.88 -21.82
C GLY A 46 -7.99 13.94 -20.63
N LYS A 47 -8.47 14.16 -19.41
CA LYS A 47 -7.63 14.18 -18.19
C LYS A 47 -7.07 12.80 -17.87
N ARG A 48 -5.83 12.75 -17.45
CA ARG A 48 -5.12 11.53 -17.03
C ARG A 48 -5.08 11.46 -15.52
N ILE A 49 -5.73 10.46 -14.96
CA ILE A 49 -5.84 10.29 -13.51
C ILE A 49 -5.15 9.01 -13.08
N LEU A 50 -4.17 9.13 -12.20
CA LEU A 50 -3.52 8.02 -11.52
C LEU A 50 -4.13 7.88 -10.12
N MET A 51 -4.57 6.68 -9.76
CA MET A 51 -5.25 6.44 -8.48
C MET A 51 -4.69 5.24 -7.76
N THR A 52 -4.75 5.27 -6.43
CA THR A 52 -4.55 4.06 -5.61
C THR A 52 -5.86 3.65 -4.94
N ALA A 53 -6.11 2.34 -4.78
CA ALA A 53 -7.29 1.81 -4.08
C ALA A 53 -6.99 0.49 -3.37
N GLY A 54 -7.97 0.03 -2.58
CA GLY A 54 -7.86 -1.21 -1.81
C GLY A 54 -6.91 -1.10 -0.61
N PRO A 55 -6.84 -2.13 0.23
CA PRO A 55 -5.85 -2.22 1.29
C PRO A 55 -4.50 -2.69 0.73
N THR A 56 -3.40 -2.42 1.44
CA THR A 56 -2.16 -3.14 1.23
C THR A 56 -2.10 -4.37 2.16
N TYR A 57 -1.30 -5.35 1.77
CA TYR A 57 -1.04 -6.56 2.54
C TYR A 57 0.47 -6.71 2.74
N GLU A 58 0.88 -6.62 4.00
CA GLU A 58 2.28 -6.69 4.40
C GLU A 58 2.57 -8.09 4.96
N ALA A 59 3.28 -8.90 4.21
CA ALA A 59 3.53 -10.28 4.58
C ALA A 59 4.36 -10.39 5.85
N ILE A 60 3.93 -11.25 6.79
CA ILE A 60 4.70 -11.71 7.95
C ILE A 60 5.48 -12.98 7.55
N ASP A 61 4.79 -13.89 6.86
CA ASP A 61 5.32 -15.13 6.29
C ASP A 61 4.50 -15.49 5.02
N PRO A 62 4.77 -16.58 4.31
CA PRO A 62 4.02 -16.94 3.09
C PRO A 62 2.51 -17.14 3.28
N VAL A 63 2.01 -17.19 4.52
CA VAL A 63 0.61 -17.52 4.86
C VAL A 63 -0.11 -16.36 5.54
N ARG A 64 0.60 -15.49 6.29
CA ARG A 64 0.03 -14.45 7.16
C ARG A 64 0.62 -13.09 6.86
N GLY A 65 -0.18 -12.04 7.10
CA GLY A 65 0.25 -10.65 6.93
C GLY A 65 -0.60 -9.66 7.70
N ILE A 66 -0.19 -8.41 7.67
CA ILE A 66 -0.86 -7.24 8.22
C ILE A 66 -1.61 -6.57 7.07
N THR A 67 -2.86 -6.21 7.28
CA THR A 67 -3.68 -5.49 6.30
C THR A 67 -4.72 -4.62 6.99
N ASN A 68 -5.27 -3.64 6.27
CA ASN A 68 -6.36 -2.81 6.74
C ASN A 68 -7.72 -3.41 6.34
N LEU A 69 -8.76 -3.16 7.14
CA LEU A 69 -10.13 -3.62 6.90
C LEU A 69 -10.85 -2.80 5.80
N SER A 70 -10.16 -2.43 4.74
CA SER A 70 -10.74 -1.69 3.63
C SER A 70 -11.26 -2.63 2.54
N SER A 71 -12.49 -2.41 2.09
CA SER A 71 -13.07 -3.15 0.96
C SER A 71 -12.65 -2.63 -0.42
N GLY A 72 -12.05 -1.43 -0.50
CA GLY A 72 -11.70 -0.77 -1.76
C GLY A 72 -12.89 -0.12 -2.50
N LYS A 73 -14.14 -0.29 -2.03
CA LYS A 73 -15.37 0.16 -2.72
C LYS A 73 -15.34 1.63 -3.14
N MET A 74 -14.87 2.53 -2.28
CA MET A 74 -14.83 3.98 -2.61
C MET A 74 -13.86 4.28 -3.75
N GLY A 75 -12.65 3.72 -3.72
CA GLY A 75 -11.65 3.91 -4.77
C GLY A 75 -12.09 3.36 -6.12
N TYR A 76 -12.73 2.19 -6.13
CA TYR A 76 -13.26 1.57 -7.35
C TYR A 76 -14.44 2.38 -7.92
N ALA A 77 -15.36 2.83 -7.07
CA ALA A 77 -16.46 3.71 -7.49
C ALA A 77 -15.95 5.03 -8.08
N LEU A 78 -14.90 5.60 -7.47
CA LEU A 78 -14.30 6.85 -7.96
C LEU A 78 -13.54 6.65 -9.28
N ALA A 79 -12.81 5.55 -9.44
CA ALA A 79 -12.16 5.22 -10.71
C ALA A 79 -13.19 5.09 -11.85
N GLN A 80 -14.31 4.42 -11.59
CA GLN A 80 -15.40 4.29 -12.54
C GLN A 80 -16.05 5.64 -12.86
N ALA A 81 -16.32 6.47 -11.84
CA ALA A 81 -16.91 7.79 -12.01
C ALA A 81 -16.00 8.76 -12.80
N CYS A 82 -14.69 8.73 -12.54
CA CYS A 82 -13.71 9.52 -13.31
C CYS A 82 -13.66 9.07 -14.79
N ARG A 83 -13.66 7.75 -15.04
CA ARG A 83 -13.73 7.22 -16.41
C ARG A 83 -15.00 7.66 -17.11
N GLN A 84 -16.18 7.53 -16.48
CA GLN A 84 -17.48 7.98 -17.02
C GLN A 84 -17.49 9.48 -17.28
N ALA A 85 -16.78 10.28 -16.50
CA ALA A 85 -16.59 11.72 -16.73
C ALA A 85 -15.58 12.04 -17.85
N GLY A 86 -15.02 11.05 -18.55
CA GLY A 86 -14.15 11.21 -19.72
C GLY A 86 -12.65 11.14 -19.42
N ALA A 87 -12.23 10.79 -18.21
CA ALA A 87 -10.82 10.66 -17.87
C ALA A 87 -10.21 9.34 -18.38
N LEU A 88 -8.91 9.38 -18.66
CA LEU A 88 -8.05 8.20 -18.80
C LEU A 88 -7.53 7.81 -17.41
N VAL A 89 -8.08 6.72 -16.86
CA VAL A 89 -7.80 6.32 -15.47
C VAL A 89 -6.84 5.14 -15.41
N THR A 90 -5.78 5.28 -14.63
CA THR A 90 -4.91 4.17 -14.18
C THR A 90 -5.16 3.93 -12.69
N LEU A 91 -5.57 2.72 -12.33
CA LEU A 91 -5.86 2.31 -10.96
C LEU A 91 -4.84 1.30 -10.46
N VAL A 92 -3.99 1.70 -9.52
CA VAL A 92 -3.07 0.83 -8.78
C VAL A 92 -3.81 0.31 -7.56
N SER A 93 -4.09 -0.99 -7.50
CA SER A 93 -4.93 -1.55 -6.44
C SER A 93 -4.25 -2.65 -5.64
N GLY A 94 -4.32 -2.52 -4.33
CA GLY A 94 -4.10 -3.61 -3.40
C GLY A 94 -5.18 -4.69 -3.52
N PRO A 95 -5.06 -5.82 -2.78
CA PRO A 95 -5.98 -6.95 -2.89
C PRO A 95 -7.42 -6.57 -2.52
N THR A 96 -8.36 -6.87 -3.40
CA THR A 96 -9.81 -6.76 -3.14
C THR A 96 -10.55 -7.90 -3.82
N ALA A 97 -11.78 -8.18 -3.36
CA ALA A 97 -12.70 -9.10 -4.01
C ALA A 97 -13.60 -8.39 -5.08
N LEU A 98 -13.35 -7.11 -5.34
CA LEU A 98 -14.16 -6.33 -6.28
C LEU A 98 -13.78 -6.67 -7.74
N PRO A 99 -14.76 -6.68 -8.66
CA PRO A 99 -14.46 -6.78 -10.09
C PRO A 99 -13.67 -5.55 -10.55
N ARG A 100 -12.82 -5.74 -11.54
CA ARG A 100 -12.05 -4.63 -12.14
C ARG A 100 -13.02 -3.62 -12.78
N PRO A 101 -12.83 -2.31 -12.55
CA PRO A 101 -13.68 -1.30 -13.18
C PRO A 101 -13.54 -1.34 -14.70
N HIS A 102 -14.67 -1.29 -15.42
CA HIS A 102 -14.67 -1.33 -16.88
C HIS A 102 -13.96 -0.11 -17.49
N GLY A 103 -13.12 -0.34 -18.50
CA GLY A 103 -12.43 0.72 -19.22
C GLY A 103 -11.34 1.47 -18.42
N VAL A 104 -10.94 0.94 -17.27
CA VAL A 104 -9.87 1.47 -16.42
C VAL A 104 -8.61 0.61 -16.59
N ARG A 105 -7.46 1.23 -16.80
CA ARG A 105 -6.17 0.53 -16.77
C ARG A 105 -5.86 0.09 -15.35
N PHE A 106 -5.82 -1.22 -15.12
CA PHE A 106 -5.74 -1.80 -13.78
C PHE A 106 -4.36 -2.42 -13.53
N LEU A 107 -3.69 -1.99 -12.45
CA LEU A 107 -2.37 -2.46 -12.03
C LEU A 107 -2.47 -3.07 -10.63
N PRO A 108 -2.49 -4.41 -10.50
CA PRO A 108 -2.55 -5.07 -9.21
C PRO A 108 -1.21 -5.01 -8.49
N VAL A 109 -1.25 -4.72 -7.21
CA VAL A 109 -0.11 -4.73 -6.28
C VAL A 109 -0.52 -5.41 -4.98
N GLN A 110 0.44 -5.76 -4.13
CA GLN A 110 0.17 -6.38 -2.84
C GLN A 110 0.58 -5.49 -1.67
N SER A 111 1.84 -5.05 -1.62
CA SER A 111 2.39 -4.28 -0.50
C SER A 111 2.40 -2.78 -0.76
N ALA A 112 2.58 -2.00 0.31
CA ALA A 112 2.77 -0.55 0.22
C ALA A 112 3.99 -0.17 -0.62
N GLN A 113 5.08 -0.93 -0.53
CA GLN A 113 6.27 -0.69 -1.33
C GLN A 113 5.99 -0.91 -2.82
N GLN A 114 5.36 -2.03 -3.19
CA GLN A 114 4.96 -2.30 -4.58
C GLN A 114 4.01 -1.21 -5.12
N MET A 115 3.09 -0.72 -4.27
CA MET A 115 2.18 0.35 -4.65
C MET A 115 2.94 1.65 -4.93
N LEU A 116 3.88 2.03 -4.07
CA LEU A 116 4.74 3.20 -4.28
C LEU A 116 5.56 3.06 -5.56
N ASP A 117 6.25 1.95 -5.74
CA ASP A 117 7.12 1.72 -6.90
C ASP A 117 6.32 1.80 -8.20
N THR A 118 5.12 1.20 -8.22
CA THR A 118 4.21 1.25 -9.38
C THR A 118 3.72 2.67 -9.66
N VAL A 119 3.32 3.42 -8.62
CA VAL A 119 2.88 4.83 -8.76
C VAL A 119 4.00 5.70 -9.31
N LEU A 120 5.21 5.57 -8.78
CA LEU A 120 6.36 6.35 -9.25
C LEU A 120 6.74 5.99 -10.69
N ALA A 121 6.74 4.71 -11.05
CA ALA A 121 7.00 4.27 -12.41
C ALA A 121 5.97 4.84 -13.42
N GLU A 122 4.68 4.90 -13.06
CA GLU A 122 3.64 5.52 -13.90
C GLU A 122 3.84 7.03 -14.07
N LEU A 123 4.26 7.74 -13.01
CA LEU A 123 4.58 9.17 -13.08
C LEU A 123 5.82 9.42 -13.94
N ASP A 124 6.88 8.62 -13.80
CA ASP A 124 8.11 8.76 -14.56
C ASP A 124 7.91 8.46 -16.04
N MET A 125 7.12 7.43 -16.38
CA MET A 125 6.74 7.14 -17.77
C MET A 125 5.90 8.28 -18.36
N ALA A 126 4.98 8.84 -17.59
CA ALA A 126 4.15 9.96 -18.04
C ALA A 126 4.96 11.23 -18.25
N ALA A 127 5.95 11.54 -17.43
CA ALA A 127 6.81 12.72 -17.57
C ALA A 127 7.54 12.75 -18.92
N SER A 128 7.82 11.58 -19.52
CA SER A 128 8.48 11.47 -20.83
C SER A 128 7.52 11.54 -22.03
N THR A 129 6.19 11.48 -21.81
CA THR A 129 5.18 11.42 -22.89
C THR A 129 4.08 12.47 -22.73
N ILE A 130 3.13 12.22 -21.83
CA ILE A 130 2.01 13.11 -21.50
C ILE A 130 1.80 13.04 -20.00
N SER A 131 1.88 14.17 -19.31
CA SER A 131 1.79 14.26 -17.84
C SER A 131 0.50 13.67 -17.26
N ILE A 132 0.57 13.23 -16.00
CA ILE A 132 -0.62 12.93 -15.18
C ILE A 132 -1.19 14.25 -14.67
N ASP A 133 -2.50 14.50 -14.88
CA ASP A 133 -3.17 15.71 -14.41
C ASP A 133 -3.51 15.65 -12.92
N CYS A 134 -3.89 14.45 -12.43
CA CYS A 134 -4.32 14.26 -11.05
C CYS A 134 -3.85 12.93 -10.48
N PHE A 135 -3.38 12.96 -9.23
CA PHE A 135 -3.14 11.78 -8.41
C PHE A 135 -4.13 11.70 -7.27
N ILE A 136 -4.82 10.57 -7.11
CA ILE A 136 -5.81 10.37 -6.05
C ILE A 136 -5.41 9.20 -5.15
N GLY A 137 -4.97 9.48 -3.93
CA GLY A 137 -4.59 8.48 -2.95
C GLY A 137 -5.78 8.02 -2.11
N VAL A 138 -6.47 6.94 -2.53
CA VAL A 138 -7.64 6.37 -1.82
C VAL A 138 -7.30 5.07 -1.10
N ALA A 139 -6.18 4.44 -1.43
CA ALA A 139 -5.76 3.17 -0.83
C ALA A 139 -5.64 3.28 0.70
N ALA A 140 -6.08 2.24 1.39
CA ALA A 140 -5.85 2.04 2.80
C ALA A 140 -4.48 1.36 3.01
N VAL A 141 -3.43 2.15 2.91
CA VAL A 141 -2.05 1.68 3.07
C VAL A 141 -1.81 1.37 4.54
N ALA A 142 -1.26 0.20 4.85
CA ALA A 142 -0.83 -0.12 6.22
C ALA A 142 0.33 0.80 6.61
N ASP A 143 0.27 1.41 7.81
CA ASP A 143 1.32 2.30 8.29
C ASP A 143 2.63 1.54 8.62
N TRP A 144 2.51 0.26 8.96
CA TRP A 144 3.59 -0.60 9.42
C TRP A 144 3.67 -1.89 8.61
N ARG A 145 4.89 -2.37 8.41
CA ARG A 145 5.19 -3.69 7.85
C ARG A 145 6.19 -4.44 8.71
N PRO A 146 6.25 -5.77 8.68
CA PRO A 146 7.33 -6.53 9.31
C PRO A 146 8.70 -6.05 8.79
N LEU A 147 9.64 -5.84 9.72
CA LEU A 147 11.01 -5.46 9.37
C LEU A 147 11.66 -6.54 8.51
N GLN A 148 11.33 -7.81 8.80
CA GLN A 148 11.78 -8.97 8.05
C GLN A 148 10.60 -9.92 7.82
N VAL A 149 10.51 -10.46 6.61
CA VAL A 149 9.50 -11.44 6.22
C VAL A 149 10.09 -12.84 6.35
N ALA A 150 9.44 -13.72 7.11
CA ALA A 150 9.89 -15.10 7.24
C ALA A 150 9.70 -15.85 5.91
N SER A 151 10.74 -16.57 5.46
CA SER A 151 10.70 -17.34 4.21
C SER A 151 9.80 -18.58 4.30
N GLN A 152 9.48 -19.04 5.52
CA GLN A 152 8.62 -20.18 5.79
C GLN A 152 7.57 -19.82 6.83
N LYS A 153 6.43 -20.54 6.82
CA LYS A 153 5.38 -20.39 7.82
C LYS A 153 5.95 -20.55 9.24
N ILE A 154 5.74 -19.57 10.09
CA ILE A 154 6.14 -19.58 11.50
C ILE A 154 5.30 -20.63 12.24
N LYS A 155 5.94 -21.68 12.79
CA LYS A 155 5.28 -22.75 13.53
C LYS A 155 5.27 -22.45 15.03
N LYS A 156 4.22 -22.88 15.75
CA LYS A 156 4.09 -22.71 17.21
C LYS A 156 5.24 -23.34 17.98
N GLU A 157 5.70 -24.50 17.56
CA GLU A 157 6.76 -25.27 18.23
C GLU A 157 8.14 -24.57 18.19
N ARG A 158 8.42 -23.73 17.17
CA ARG A 158 9.67 -22.95 17.10
C ARG A 158 9.70 -21.77 18.07
N ILE A 159 8.55 -21.33 18.55
CA ILE A 159 8.44 -20.19 19.48
C ILE A 159 8.80 -20.62 20.90
N LEU A 160 8.62 -21.90 21.24
CA LEU A 160 8.91 -22.45 22.57
C LEU A 160 10.39 -22.82 22.78
N ALA A 161 11.19 -22.91 21.73
CA ALA A 161 12.55 -23.44 21.77
C ALA A 161 13.67 -22.38 21.68
N HIS A 162 13.38 -21.14 21.29
CA HIS A 162 14.38 -20.06 21.15
C HIS A 162 13.73 -18.71 21.35
N ASP A 163 14.49 -17.85 22.05
CA ASP A 163 14.30 -16.41 22.20
C ASP A 163 13.13 -15.82 21.37
N ASN A 164 12.16 -15.18 22.03
CA ASN A 164 10.90 -14.67 21.46
C ASN A 164 11.04 -13.69 20.25
N THR A 165 12.25 -13.47 19.77
CA THR A 165 12.55 -12.59 18.65
C THR A 165 12.91 -13.38 17.41
N ILE A 166 12.12 -13.29 16.35
CA ILE A 166 12.47 -13.86 15.04
C ILE A 166 13.59 -13.01 14.44
N ARG A 167 14.81 -13.47 14.56
CA ARG A 167 15.94 -13.02 13.75
C ARG A 167 15.99 -13.91 12.51
N THR A 168 15.61 -13.40 11.34
CA THR A 168 15.92 -14.05 10.08
C THR A 168 17.35 -13.65 9.71
N GLY A 169 18.31 -14.41 10.23
CA GLY A 169 19.71 -14.29 9.83
C GLY A 169 19.90 -14.93 8.45
N ALA A 170 20.32 -14.16 7.49
CA ALA A 170 21.12 -14.70 6.39
C ALA A 170 22.51 -14.99 6.97
N ASP A 171 22.79 -16.26 7.26
CA ASP A 171 24.12 -16.84 7.14
C ASP A 171 24.03 -18.33 7.47
N SER A 172 23.99 -19.14 6.45
CA SER A 172 24.41 -20.53 6.50
C SER A 172 25.39 -20.79 5.37
N THR A 173 26.60 -20.30 5.54
CA THR A 173 27.74 -20.90 4.83
C THR A 173 28.04 -22.21 5.51
N SER A 174 27.63 -23.28 4.88
CA SER A 174 28.03 -24.63 5.16
C SER A 174 29.55 -24.77 5.00
N GLN A 175 30.29 -24.86 6.10
CA GLN A 175 31.63 -25.46 6.07
C GLN A 175 31.50 -26.93 6.42
N THR A 176 31.56 -27.76 5.41
CA THR A 176 31.93 -29.17 5.51
C THR A 176 33.43 -29.24 5.75
N GLY A 177 33.83 -29.52 6.98
CA GLY A 177 35.19 -29.92 7.31
C GLY A 177 35.30 -31.44 7.35
N PRO A 178 36.41 -32.05 6.91
CA PRO A 178 36.61 -33.47 6.97
C PRO A 178 37.09 -33.96 8.34
N GLU A 179 36.66 -35.16 8.71
CA GLU A 179 37.00 -35.88 9.93
C GLU A 179 38.48 -36.31 10.00
N PRO A 180 38.97 -36.63 11.23
CA PRO A 180 40.39 -36.70 11.55
C PRO A 180 41.01 -38.11 11.40
N GLY A 181 42.20 -38.12 10.87
CA GLY A 181 43.13 -39.27 10.92
C GLY A 181 43.94 -39.32 12.23
N ARG A 182 43.98 -40.49 12.82
CA ARG A 182 44.83 -40.92 13.96
C ARG A 182 46.31 -40.84 13.63
N ALA A 183 47.14 -40.45 14.62
CA ALA A 183 48.35 -41.17 15.07
C ALA A 183 49.11 -40.33 16.14
N SER A 184 49.20 -40.87 17.31
CA SER A 184 50.33 -41.31 18.16
C SER A 184 51.63 -40.52 18.13
N GLY A 185 52.13 -40.12 19.33
CA GLY A 185 53.57 -40.20 19.63
C GLY A 185 54.16 -39.11 20.50
N LEU A 186 54.31 -39.34 21.82
CA LEU A 186 55.48 -39.21 22.71
C LEU A 186 56.22 -37.84 22.90
N SER A 187 56.09 -37.28 24.10
CA SER A 187 57.10 -37.19 25.21
C SER A 187 58.12 -36.06 25.21
N HIS A 188 58.34 -35.65 26.48
CA HIS A 188 59.43 -34.92 27.16
C HIS A 188 59.27 -33.41 27.31
N ALA A 189 59.01 -32.95 28.53
CA ALA A 189 59.85 -32.68 29.74
C ALA A 189 60.83 -31.54 29.50
N ASP A 190 60.70 -30.47 30.25
CA ASP A 190 61.56 -30.01 31.34
C ASP A 190 61.48 -28.50 31.61
N ALA A 191 61.36 -28.22 32.89
CA ALA A 191 62.06 -27.22 33.69
C ALA A 191 61.70 -25.71 33.58
N ALA A 192 61.22 -25.24 34.74
CA ALA A 192 61.34 -23.85 35.20
C ALA A 192 62.77 -23.53 35.63
N PRO A 193 63.16 -22.26 35.90
CA PRO A 193 62.89 -21.66 37.20
C PRO A 193 62.61 -20.12 37.22
N ALA A 194 61.96 -19.72 38.24
CA ALA A 194 62.06 -18.67 39.26
C ALA A 194 62.73 -17.32 38.94
N GLY A 195 62.07 -16.27 39.44
CA GLY A 195 62.75 -14.99 39.87
C GLY A 195 61.88 -13.77 39.81
N ALA A 196 61.27 -13.41 40.91
CA ALA A 196 61.41 -12.20 41.74
C ALA A 196 60.71 -10.88 41.29
N ASP A 197 59.92 -10.42 42.25
CA ASP A 197 59.78 -9.06 42.81
C ASP A 197 58.74 -8.10 42.26
N HIS A 198 57.81 -7.76 43.16
CA HIS A 198 56.89 -6.63 43.24
C HIS A 198 57.49 -5.25 43.04
N PRO A 199 56.76 -4.21 42.68
CA PRO A 199 55.80 -3.61 43.61
C PRO A 199 54.46 -3.14 43.08
N SER A 200 53.57 -3.03 44.05
CA SER A 200 52.22 -2.48 44.07
C SER A 200 52.08 -1.09 43.44
N HIS A 201 51.12 -0.95 42.52
CA HIS A 201 50.39 0.30 42.31
C HIS A 201 48.88 0.03 42.21
N THR A 202 48.20 0.63 43.19
CA THR A 202 46.74 0.80 43.21
C THR A 202 46.35 1.78 42.14
N ASP A 203 45.58 1.32 41.15
CA ASP A 203 44.81 2.21 40.30
C ASP A 203 43.35 1.70 40.25
N THR A 204 42.50 2.60 40.71
CA THR A 204 41.06 2.54 40.79
C THR A 204 40.48 2.50 39.37
N ALA A 205 39.87 1.37 38.99
CA ALA A 205 39.10 1.28 37.76
C ALA A 205 37.77 2.03 37.89
N PRO A 206 37.36 2.83 36.90
CA PRO A 206 36.05 3.45 36.93
C PRO A 206 34.98 2.41 36.68
N ALA A 207 33.87 2.55 37.43
CA ALA A 207 32.69 1.75 37.40
C ALA A 207 32.17 1.51 35.96
N GLY A 208 32.05 0.25 35.58
CA GLY A 208 31.43 -0.16 34.33
C GLY A 208 29.99 0.34 34.28
N THR A 209 29.67 1.10 33.26
CA THR A 209 28.29 1.38 32.84
C THR A 209 27.64 0.08 32.44
N GLY A 210 26.87 -0.49 33.37
CA GLY A 210 26.04 -1.64 33.11
C GLY A 210 25.05 -1.24 32.00
N HIS A 211 25.14 -1.88 30.87
CA HIS A 211 24.05 -1.89 29.91
C HIS A 211 22.84 -2.50 30.61
N PRO A 212 21.67 -1.88 30.58
CA PRO A 212 20.45 -2.52 31.08
C PRO A 212 20.22 -3.77 30.22
N SER A 213 20.44 -4.94 30.83
CA SER A 213 19.96 -6.20 30.29
C SER A 213 18.43 -6.10 30.31
N HIS A 214 17.82 -5.80 29.15
CA HIS A 214 16.38 -5.99 28.96
C HIS A 214 16.11 -7.50 29.08
N THR A 215 15.76 -7.94 30.29
CA THR A 215 15.13 -9.24 30.49
C THR A 215 13.77 -9.17 29.77
N ASP A 216 13.69 -9.80 28.61
CA ASP A 216 12.44 -9.98 27.87
C ASP A 216 11.51 -10.86 28.72
N THR A 217 10.55 -10.24 29.39
CA THR A 217 9.56 -10.87 30.26
C THR A 217 8.31 -11.28 29.46
N SER A 218 8.41 -11.52 28.17
CA SER A 218 7.30 -11.94 27.35
C SER A 218 6.72 -13.28 27.87
N PRO A 219 5.39 -13.39 28.04
CA PRO A 219 4.76 -14.63 28.49
C PRO A 219 5.07 -15.80 27.55
N ALA A 220 5.21 -17.01 28.08
CA ALA A 220 5.42 -18.21 27.27
C ALA A 220 4.34 -18.34 26.17
N GLY A 221 4.75 -18.58 24.93
CA GLY A 221 3.86 -18.68 23.78
C GLY A 221 3.55 -17.35 23.07
N THR A 222 4.22 -16.27 23.44
CA THR A 222 4.10 -14.95 22.75
C THR A 222 5.01 -14.92 21.53
N LEU A 223 4.49 -14.35 20.43
CA LEU A 223 5.26 -14.02 19.23
C LEU A 223 5.42 -12.50 19.15
N THR A 224 6.65 -12.00 19.16
CA THR A 224 6.96 -10.59 18.96
C THR A 224 7.43 -10.35 17.52
N LEU A 225 6.86 -9.35 16.85
CA LEU A 225 7.23 -8.92 15.51
C LEU A 225 7.86 -7.53 15.57
N ALA A 226 9.08 -7.39 15.08
CA ALA A 226 9.66 -6.09 14.82
C ALA A 226 9.02 -5.49 13.58
N LEU A 227 8.51 -4.25 13.69
CA LEU A 227 7.85 -3.55 12.61
C LEU A 227 8.67 -2.33 12.18
N THR A 228 8.58 -1.96 10.91
CA THR A 228 9.10 -0.72 10.34
C THR A 228 7.99 0.02 9.61
N GLN A 229 8.13 1.34 9.49
CA GLN A 229 7.13 2.16 8.80
C GLN A 229 7.10 1.87 7.30
N ASN A 230 5.91 1.90 6.75
CA ASN A 230 5.69 1.91 5.31
C ASN A 230 5.91 3.30 4.71
N PRO A 231 6.24 3.41 3.42
CA PRO A 231 6.37 4.69 2.75
C PRO A 231 5.02 5.42 2.67
N ASP A 232 5.07 6.74 2.81
CA ASP A 232 3.91 7.61 2.58
C ASP A 232 3.79 7.93 1.08
N ILE A 233 2.97 7.17 0.37
CA ILE A 233 2.82 7.27 -1.09
C ILE A 233 2.33 8.66 -1.51
N LEU A 234 1.30 9.18 -0.83
CA LEU A 234 0.73 10.49 -1.17
C LEU A 234 1.76 11.61 -0.96
N ALA A 235 2.49 11.59 0.15
CA ALA A 235 3.53 12.58 0.40
C ALA A 235 4.72 12.43 -0.56
N SER A 236 5.05 11.21 -0.98
CA SER A 236 6.10 10.97 -1.97
C SER A 236 5.73 11.57 -3.33
N VAL A 237 4.47 11.44 -3.76
CA VAL A 237 3.99 12.06 -5.00
C VAL A 237 3.92 13.59 -4.86
N ALA A 238 3.34 14.10 -3.77
CA ALA A 238 3.12 15.55 -3.59
C ALA A 238 4.42 16.37 -3.48
N ARG A 239 5.55 15.74 -3.08
CA ARG A 239 6.86 16.40 -2.99
C ARG A 239 7.64 16.42 -4.30
N ARG A 240 7.15 15.80 -5.36
CA ARG A 240 7.85 15.82 -6.65
C ARG A 240 7.83 17.23 -7.24
N PRO A 241 8.89 17.66 -7.96
CA PRO A 241 8.91 18.94 -8.64
C PRO A 241 7.82 19.07 -9.71
N ASP A 242 7.44 17.94 -10.32
CA ASP A 242 6.43 17.76 -11.36
C ASP A 242 5.13 17.14 -10.80
N ALA A 243 4.84 17.36 -9.50
CA ALA A 243 3.68 16.77 -8.85
C ALA A 243 2.37 17.13 -9.57
N PRO A 244 1.51 16.14 -9.87
CA PRO A 244 0.16 16.40 -10.37
C PRO A 244 -0.72 17.03 -9.28
N TYR A 245 -1.95 17.42 -9.64
CA TYR A 245 -2.93 17.81 -8.64
C TYR A 245 -3.22 16.65 -7.69
N CYS A 246 -2.79 16.74 -6.43
CA CYS A 246 -2.86 15.65 -5.47
C CYS A 246 -4.12 15.71 -4.61
N VAL A 247 -4.86 14.60 -4.56
CA VAL A 247 -6.03 14.40 -3.70
C VAL A 247 -5.75 13.28 -2.72
N GLY A 248 -5.88 13.58 -1.42
CA GLY A 248 -5.75 12.59 -0.37
C GLY A 248 -7.10 12.13 0.16
N PHE A 249 -7.15 10.91 0.68
CA PHE A 249 -8.27 10.41 1.49
C PHE A 249 -7.82 10.19 2.93
N ALA A 250 -8.70 10.50 3.89
CA ALA A 250 -8.50 10.23 5.30
C ALA A 250 -9.76 9.59 5.89
N ALA A 251 -9.55 8.48 6.60
CA ALA A 251 -10.58 7.84 7.41
C ALA A 251 -10.21 8.08 8.87
N GLU A 252 -10.95 8.95 9.54
CA GLU A 252 -10.68 9.31 10.94
C GLU A 252 -11.78 8.73 11.84
N SER A 253 -11.44 8.46 13.11
CA SER A 253 -12.39 7.93 14.10
C SER A 253 -13.14 9.03 14.80
N GLU A 254 -12.53 10.21 14.96
CA GLU A 254 -13.08 11.37 15.67
C GLU A 254 -12.42 12.65 15.14
N ASP A 255 -13.02 13.80 15.45
CA ASP A 255 -12.54 15.14 15.05
C ASP A 255 -12.05 15.23 13.60
N LEU A 256 -12.86 14.69 12.69
CA LEU A 256 -12.55 14.54 11.26
C LEU A 256 -12.02 15.82 10.62
N VAL A 257 -12.64 16.97 10.91
CA VAL A 257 -12.30 18.24 10.27
C VAL A 257 -10.90 18.70 10.70
N HIS A 258 -10.60 18.63 11.98
CA HIS A 258 -9.30 19.04 12.53
C HIS A 258 -8.17 18.14 11.97
N HIS A 259 -8.28 16.82 12.13
CA HIS A 259 -7.26 15.88 11.66
C HIS A 259 -7.08 15.91 10.15
N ALA A 260 -8.16 16.05 9.38
CA ALA A 260 -8.09 16.19 7.92
C ALA A 260 -7.38 17.48 7.52
N THR A 261 -7.63 18.60 8.21
CA THR A 261 -6.97 19.87 7.93
C THR A 261 -5.46 19.79 8.20
N GLU A 262 -5.06 19.28 9.37
CA GLU A 262 -3.65 19.09 9.70
C GLU A 262 -2.94 18.16 8.70
N LYS A 263 -3.60 17.06 8.33
CA LYS A 263 -3.07 16.08 7.39
C LYS A 263 -2.87 16.69 5.99
N ARG A 264 -3.82 17.51 5.53
CA ARG A 264 -3.72 18.24 4.25
C ARG A 264 -2.49 19.15 4.24
N VAL A 265 -2.35 19.99 5.27
CA VAL A 265 -1.24 20.93 5.40
C VAL A 265 0.10 20.19 5.51
N ARG A 266 0.21 19.19 6.37
CA ARG A 266 1.43 18.40 6.56
C ARG A 266 1.89 17.69 5.28
N LYS A 267 0.95 17.24 4.45
CA LYS A 267 1.26 16.58 3.17
C LYS A 267 1.45 17.56 2.01
N GLY A 268 1.11 18.84 2.19
CA GLY A 268 1.24 19.85 1.15
C GLY A 268 0.33 19.62 -0.07
N ILE A 269 -0.88 19.07 0.16
CA ILE A 269 -1.82 18.73 -0.93
C ILE A 269 -2.96 19.75 -1.04
N PRO A 270 -3.47 20.04 -2.24
CA PRO A 270 -4.54 21.00 -2.43
C PRO A 270 -5.90 20.54 -1.89
N LEU A 271 -6.20 19.24 -1.95
CA LEU A 271 -7.49 18.69 -1.54
C LEU A 271 -7.31 17.43 -0.69
N LEU A 272 -8.03 17.37 0.43
CA LEU A 272 -8.20 16.15 1.21
C LEU A 272 -9.69 15.84 1.37
N VAL A 273 -10.05 14.59 1.15
CA VAL A 273 -11.41 14.06 1.31
C VAL A 273 -11.43 13.18 2.56
N GLY A 274 -12.17 13.62 3.56
CA GLY A 274 -12.30 12.95 4.85
C GLY A 274 -13.63 12.19 4.98
N ASN A 275 -13.62 11.08 5.73
CA ASN A 275 -14.83 10.37 6.16
C ASN A 275 -14.62 9.76 7.55
N LEU A 276 -15.73 9.50 8.27
CA LEU A 276 -15.69 8.78 9.55
C LEU A 276 -15.48 7.27 9.27
N GLY A 277 -14.23 6.81 9.36
CA GLY A 277 -13.80 5.50 8.96
C GLY A 277 -14.57 4.33 9.56
N PRO A 278 -14.66 4.16 10.90
CA PRO A 278 -15.28 2.98 11.50
C PRO A 278 -16.75 2.79 11.12
N ALA A 279 -17.49 3.90 10.95
CA ALA A 279 -18.91 3.87 10.61
C ALA A 279 -19.18 3.54 9.13
N THR A 280 -18.19 3.64 8.25
CA THR A 280 -18.37 3.54 6.79
C THR A 280 -17.65 2.36 6.15
N PHE A 281 -16.82 1.63 6.92
CA PHE A 281 -16.11 0.45 6.41
C PHE A 281 -17.10 -0.68 6.06
N GLY A 282 -16.99 -1.19 4.85
CA GLY A 282 -17.89 -2.23 4.32
C GLY A 282 -19.28 -1.76 3.92
N GLN A 283 -19.74 -0.57 4.36
CA GLN A 283 -21.04 -0.01 3.99
C GLN A 283 -21.05 0.49 2.55
N ASP A 284 -22.26 0.61 1.97
CA ASP A 284 -22.45 1.16 0.62
C ASP A 284 -22.65 2.68 0.62
N ASP A 285 -23.07 3.23 1.75
CA ASP A 285 -23.25 4.67 1.97
C ASP A 285 -22.06 5.30 2.69
N ASN A 286 -21.92 6.61 2.54
CA ASN A 286 -20.88 7.41 3.19
C ASN A 286 -21.32 8.87 3.33
N THR A 287 -20.57 9.63 4.15
CA THR A 287 -20.58 11.09 4.20
C THR A 287 -19.15 11.56 4.02
N LEU A 288 -18.92 12.46 3.11
CA LEU A 288 -17.58 13.00 2.80
C LEU A 288 -17.48 14.45 3.24
N VAL A 289 -16.31 14.82 3.76
CA VAL A 289 -15.91 16.19 4.03
C VAL A 289 -14.74 16.53 3.13
N LEU A 290 -14.89 17.58 2.34
CA LEU A 290 -13.79 18.13 1.54
C LEU A 290 -13.06 19.20 2.36
N VAL A 291 -11.74 19.15 2.36
CA VAL A 291 -10.88 20.10 3.05
C VAL A 291 -9.87 20.65 2.03
N ASP A 292 -9.92 21.94 1.77
CA ASP A 292 -8.99 22.65 0.89
C ASP A 292 -8.46 23.93 1.56
N GLU A 293 -7.82 24.83 0.81
CA GLU A 293 -7.29 26.10 1.30
C GLU A 293 -8.38 27.11 1.69
N HIS A 294 -9.59 26.95 1.16
CA HIS A 294 -10.72 27.83 1.42
C HIS A 294 -11.56 27.39 2.61
N GLY A 295 -11.27 26.19 3.16
CA GLY A 295 -11.97 25.65 4.33
C GLY A 295 -12.52 24.24 4.12
N THR A 296 -13.69 23.99 4.73
CA THR A 296 -14.31 22.66 4.74
C THR A 296 -15.72 22.69 4.16
N ARG A 297 -16.06 21.63 3.42
CA ARG A 297 -17.41 21.43 2.88
C ARG A 297 -17.87 20.00 3.09
N THR A 298 -18.92 19.82 3.86
CA THR A 298 -19.55 18.50 4.08
C THR A 298 -20.55 18.23 2.96
N LEU A 299 -20.48 17.02 2.38
CA LEU A 299 -21.44 16.53 1.42
C LEU A 299 -22.61 15.84 2.14
N PRO A 300 -23.83 15.89 1.59
CA PRO A 300 -24.91 15.06 2.08
C PRO A 300 -24.54 13.57 2.05
N ALA A 301 -25.05 12.82 3.03
CA ALA A 301 -24.91 11.36 3.03
C ALA A 301 -25.50 10.77 1.74
N GLY A 302 -24.81 9.77 1.18
CA GLY A 302 -25.26 9.13 -0.05
C GLY A 302 -24.45 7.88 -0.37
N SER A 303 -24.86 7.16 -1.40
CA SER A 303 -24.13 5.99 -1.84
C SER A 303 -22.72 6.36 -2.31
N LYS A 304 -21.77 5.45 -2.13
CA LYS A 304 -20.38 5.63 -2.59
C LYS A 304 -20.32 5.96 -4.08
N THR A 305 -21.22 5.40 -4.89
CA THR A 305 -21.32 5.70 -6.31
C THR A 305 -21.79 7.14 -6.57
N ALA A 306 -22.81 7.63 -5.84
CA ALA A 306 -23.29 9.00 -5.98
C ALA A 306 -22.22 10.01 -5.55
N LEU A 307 -21.56 9.76 -4.41
CA LEU A 307 -20.45 10.60 -3.90
C LEU A 307 -19.25 10.57 -4.86
N ALA A 308 -18.93 9.44 -5.45
CA ALA A 308 -17.87 9.31 -6.44
C ALA A 308 -18.15 10.14 -7.71
N ARG A 309 -19.37 10.08 -8.23
CA ARG A 309 -19.79 10.91 -9.38
C ARG A 309 -19.72 12.40 -9.06
N TRP A 310 -20.21 12.78 -7.87
CA TRP A 310 -20.10 14.16 -7.42
C TRP A 310 -18.65 14.61 -7.33
N LEU A 311 -17.76 13.79 -6.76
CA LEU A 311 -16.33 14.11 -6.63
C LEU A 311 -15.64 14.19 -8.00
N ALA A 312 -15.98 13.34 -8.95
CA ALA A 312 -15.46 13.42 -10.32
C ALA A 312 -15.85 14.76 -11.00
N GLN A 313 -17.09 15.23 -10.82
CA GLN A 313 -17.53 16.54 -11.31
C GLN A 313 -16.78 17.70 -10.61
N GLU A 314 -16.56 17.60 -9.31
CA GLU A 314 -15.80 18.59 -8.55
C GLU A 314 -14.33 18.67 -9.00
N LEU A 315 -13.70 17.53 -9.29
CA LEU A 315 -12.35 17.47 -9.85
C LEU A 315 -12.28 18.15 -11.21
N GLY A 316 -13.30 17.98 -12.06
CA GLY A 316 -13.39 18.65 -13.35
C GLY A 316 -13.43 20.17 -13.25
N ARG A 317 -13.93 20.73 -12.13
CA ARG A 317 -13.90 22.19 -11.87
C ARG A 317 -12.55 22.67 -11.35
N ARG A 318 -11.78 21.81 -10.71
CA ARG A 318 -10.50 22.15 -10.05
C ARG A 318 -9.29 21.96 -10.94
N LEU A 319 -9.37 21.03 -11.86
CA LEU A 319 -8.28 20.78 -12.80
C LEU A 319 -8.29 21.83 -13.91
N PRO A 320 -7.11 22.33 -14.33
CA PRO A 320 -7.01 23.27 -15.44
C PRO A 320 -7.60 22.65 -16.71
N ALA A 321 -8.10 23.47 -17.62
CA ALA A 321 -8.73 23.05 -18.88
C ALA A 321 -7.76 22.28 -19.80
#